data_83122d004420ad89840309c30a82114a
#
_entry.id   83122d004420ad89840309c30a82114a
#
_cell.length_a   1.000
_cell.length_b   1.000
_cell.length_c   1.000
_cell.angle_alpha   90.00
_cell.angle_beta   90.00
_cell.angle_gamma   90.00
#
_symmetry.space_group_name_H-M   'P 1'
#
loop_
_entity.id
_entity.type
_entity.pdbx_description
1 polymer ?
#
loop_
_entity_poly.entity_id
_entity_poly.type
_entity_poly.pdbx_seq_one_letter_code
_entity_poly.pdbx_strand_id
1 'polypeptide(L)'
;CGFGLMLTRSDEGCSVADYGVPGAYNEEFTPSYYSLVQPFQLMYTAASQANQMIESLTEIEFSNKELQDAYLGEAYFLRAFTHFFLFINYRNIPLIKELPKAPNEYKPQATPEEAWDFIIDDLIKAKDLLPDKNFWDAKNKGRVTKASAYALLGKSYLYRSGIEPKYGTSQTTYYN
;
A
#
# COMPACT_ATOMS: atom_id res chain seq x y z
N CYS A 1 4.14 15.04 -5.18
CA CYS A 1 3.12 15.14 -6.28
C CYS A 1 1.68 14.95 -5.78
N GLY A 2 1.39 13.96 -4.89
CA GLY A 2 0.01 13.66 -4.47
C GLY A 2 -0.72 14.80 -3.77
N PHE A 3 -0.04 15.56 -2.93
CA PHE A 3 -0.66 16.67 -2.19
C PHE A 3 -1.07 17.84 -3.12
N GLY A 4 -0.21 18.17 -4.10
CA GLY A 4 -0.53 19.18 -5.10
C GLY A 4 -1.75 18.79 -5.95
N LEU A 5 -1.87 17.52 -6.33
CA LEU A 5 -3.01 17.02 -7.09
C LEU A 5 -4.33 17.10 -6.32
N MET A 6 -4.31 16.86 -5.00
CA MET A 6 -5.51 16.98 -4.16
C MET A 6 -5.96 18.43 -4.00
N LEU A 7 -5.03 19.36 -3.79
CA LEU A 7 -5.36 20.79 -3.65
C LEU A 7 -5.90 21.41 -4.92
N THR A 8 -5.37 21.01 -6.09
CA THR A 8 -5.81 21.57 -7.38
C THR A 8 -7.16 21.06 -7.85
N ARG A 9 -7.70 20.03 -7.21
CA ARG A 9 -9.06 19.52 -7.47
C ARG A 9 -10.09 20.02 -6.46
N SER A 10 -9.70 20.91 -5.59
CA SER A 10 -10.59 21.59 -4.66
C SER A 10 -10.73 23.07 -5.05
N ASP A 11 -11.72 23.71 -4.53
CA ASP A 11 -11.92 25.17 -4.65
C ASP A 11 -10.94 25.97 -3.76
N GLU A 12 -10.15 25.28 -2.93
CA GLU A 12 -9.18 25.88 -2.01
C GLU A 12 -7.84 26.24 -2.65
N GLY A 13 -7.57 25.74 -3.87
CA GLY A 13 -6.27 26.00 -4.50
C GLY A 13 -6.19 25.73 -5.98
N CYS A 14 -5.41 26.55 -6.67
CA CYS A 14 -4.97 26.31 -8.03
C CYS A 14 -3.45 26.25 -8.10
N SER A 15 -2.91 25.50 -9.05
CA SER A 15 -1.47 25.45 -9.30
C SER A 15 -1.14 26.29 -10.53
N VAL A 16 -0.14 27.15 -10.38
CA VAL A 16 0.45 27.90 -11.50
C VAL A 16 1.74 27.23 -12.02
N ALA A 17 2.15 26.12 -11.40
CA ALA A 17 3.38 25.42 -11.75
C ALA A 17 3.14 24.35 -12.82
N ASP A 18 3.97 24.36 -13.84
CA ASP A 18 3.87 23.54 -15.04
C ASP A 18 4.46 22.12 -14.84
N TYR A 19 4.17 21.48 -13.71
CA TYR A 19 4.62 20.11 -13.41
C TYR A 19 3.51 19.07 -13.54
N GLY A 20 2.70 19.15 -14.59
CA GLY A 20 1.62 18.20 -14.86
C GLY A 20 0.37 18.38 -13.97
N VAL A 21 0.32 19.45 -13.18
CA VAL A 21 -0.81 19.76 -12.30
C VAL A 21 -1.90 20.63 -12.96
N PRO A 22 -1.60 21.48 -13.97
CA PRO A 22 -2.63 22.26 -14.67
C PRO A 22 -3.75 21.42 -15.28
N GLY A 23 -3.42 20.25 -15.86
CA GLY A 23 -4.41 19.32 -16.39
C GLY A 23 -5.36 18.76 -15.32
N ALA A 24 -4.90 18.63 -14.09
CA ALA A 24 -5.73 18.20 -12.97
C ALA A 24 -6.77 19.25 -12.58
N TYR A 25 -6.41 20.53 -12.67
CA TYR A 25 -7.33 21.64 -12.40
C TYR A 25 -8.45 21.71 -13.43
N ASN A 26 -8.11 21.48 -14.71
CA ASN A 26 -9.07 21.48 -15.82
C ASN A 26 -9.79 20.14 -16.01
N GLU A 27 -9.57 19.16 -15.12
CA GLU A 27 -10.12 17.79 -15.24
C GLU A 27 -9.70 17.03 -16.53
N GLU A 28 -8.67 17.49 -17.21
CA GLU A 28 -8.13 16.90 -18.43
C GLU A 28 -7.18 15.74 -18.12
N PHE A 29 -7.71 14.64 -17.56
CA PHE A 29 -6.92 13.45 -17.29
C PHE A 29 -6.88 12.52 -18.50
N THR A 30 -5.67 12.15 -18.91
CA THR A 30 -5.45 11.05 -19.83
C THR A 30 -4.80 9.87 -19.09
N PRO A 31 -4.95 8.62 -19.57
CA PRO A 31 -4.28 7.46 -18.95
C PRO A 31 -2.75 7.57 -18.87
N SER A 32 -2.14 8.38 -19.73
CA SER A 32 -0.70 8.63 -19.77
C SER A 32 -0.25 9.83 -18.94
N TYR A 33 -1.16 10.44 -18.17
CA TYR A 33 -0.84 11.61 -17.36
C TYR A 33 0.24 11.28 -16.32
N TYR A 34 1.37 12.00 -16.36
CA TYR A 34 2.56 11.69 -15.58
C TYR A 34 2.29 11.57 -14.07
N SER A 35 1.49 12.49 -13.52
CA SER A 35 1.16 12.49 -12.09
C SER A 35 0.29 11.30 -11.65
N LEU A 36 -0.30 10.55 -12.59
CA LEU A 36 -1.01 9.30 -12.32
C LEU A 36 -0.10 8.08 -12.55
N VAL A 37 0.68 8.09 -13.63
CA VAL A 37 1.53 6.96 -14.03
C VAL A 37 2.70 6.77 -13.08
N GLN A 38 3.39 7.85 -12.71
CA GLN A 38 4.58 7.77 -11.86
C GLN A 38 4.30 7.17 -10.47
N PRO A 39 3.30 7.62 -9.69
CA PRO A 39 3.00 7.00 -8.40
C PRO A 39 2.59 5.54 -8.53
N PHE A 40 1.86 5.17 -9.59
CA PHE A 40 1.50 3.79 -9.88
C PHE A 40 2.75 2.91 -10.05
N GLN A 41 3.68 3.32 -10.89
CA GLN A 41 4.94 2.59 -11.13
C GLN A 41 5.81 2.48 -9.87
N LEU A 42 5.94 3.58 -9.12
CA LEU A 42 6.73 3.60 -7.89
C LEU A 42 6.15 2.67 -6.82
N MET A 43 4.82 2.61 -6.67
CA MET A 43 4.19 1.72 -5.71
C MET A 43 4.36 0.25 -6.10
N TYR A 44 4.27 -0.10 -7.39
CA TYR A 44 4.55 -1.47 -7.83
C TYR A 44 6.03 -1.85 -7.70
N THR A 45 6.94 -0.91 -7.92
CA THR A 45 8.36 -1.13 -7.65
C THR A 45 8.60 -1.43 -6.17
N ALA A 46 8.00 -0.65 -5.28
CA ALA A 46 8.11 -0.88 -3.83
C ALA A 46 7.44 -2.20 -3.40
N ALA A 47 6.30 -2.57 -3.99
CA ALA A 47 5.66 -3.86 -3.73
C ALA A 47 6.55 -5.04 -4.18
N SER A 48 7.21 -4.92 -5.33
CA SER A 48 8.16 -5.92 -5.82
C SER A 48 9.38 -6.07 -4.91
N GLN A 49 9.93 -4.94 -4.42
CA GLN A 49 11.02 -4.94 -3.44
C GLN A 49 10.61 -5.58 -2.11
N ALA A 50 9.38 -5.33 -1.64
CA ALA A 50 8.84 -5.97 -0.46
C ALA A 50 8.72 -7.50 -0.65
N ASN A 51 8.27 -7.97 -1.81
CA ASN A 51 8.25 -9.40 -2.13
C ASN A 51 9.65 -10.01 -2.12
N GLN A 52 10.63 -9.35 -2.74
CA GLN A 52 12.02 -9.81 -2.73
C GLN A 52 12.55 -9.91 -1.31
N MET A 53 12.25 -8.94 -0.46
CA MET A 53 12.64 -8.96 0.94
C MET A 53 11.99 -10.12 1.70
N ILE A 54 10.68 -10.38 1.48
CA ILE A 54 9.97 -11.50 2.10
C ILE A 54 10.61 -12.83 1.71
N GLU A 55 10.85 -13.06 0.42
CA GLU A 55 11.50 -14.29 -0.06
C GLU A 55 12.90 -14.45 0.53
N SER A 56 13.76 -13.43 0.43
CA SER A 56 15.12 -13.48 0.95
C SER A 56 15.17 -13.72 2.47
N LEU A 57 14.31 -13.08 3.25
CA LEU A 57 14.26 -13.24 4.70
C LEU A 57 13.77 -14.62 5.15
N THR A 58 12.97 -15.30 4.32
CA THR A 58 12.52 -16.67 4.62
C THR A 58 13.57 -17.72 4.29
N GLU A 59 14.51 -17.43 3.40
CA GLU A 59 15.59 -18.35 3.00
C GLU A 59 16.85 -18.24 3.86
N ILE A 60 17.09 -17.07 4.48
CA ILE A 60 18.30 -16.81 5.28
C ILE A 60 18.04 -17.15 6.74
N GLU A 61 18.96 -17.92 7.34
CA GLU A 61 18.97 -18.14 8.78
C GLU A 61 19.61 -16.94 9.50
N PHE A 62 18.82 -16.28 10.35
CA PHE A 62 19.30 -15.21 11.23
C PHE A 62 19.70 -15.79 12.59
N SER A 63 20.83 -15.36 13.11
CA SER A 63 21.21 -15.67 14.50
C SER A 63 20.30 -15.00 15.53
N ASN A 64 19.67 -13.88 15.16
CA ASN A 64 18.67 -13.18 15.97
C ASN A 64 17.31 -13.28 15.29
N LYS A 65 16.49 -14.21 15.78
CA LYS A 65 15.15 -14.48 15.25
C LYS A 65 14.19 -13.28 15.41
N GLU A 66 14.28 -12.56 16.52
CA GLU A 66 13.44 -11.38 16.78
C GLU A 66 13.71 -10.25 15.77
N LEU A 67 14.98 -10.09 15.39
CA LEU A 67 15.35 -9.12 14.35
C LEU A 67 14.88 -9.56 12.96
N GLN A 68 14.96 -10.85 12.65
CA GLN A 68 14.42 -11.42 11.42
C GLN A 68 12.92 -11.18 11.31
N ASP A 69 12.17 -11.48 12.38
CA ASP A 69 10.73 -11.30 12.46
C ASP A 69 10.36 -9.81 12.30
N ALA A 70 11.14 -8.90 12.93
CA ALA A 70 10.93 -7.46 12.76
C ALA A 70 11.09 -7.01 11.30
N TYR A 71 12.13 -7.46 10.61
CA TYR A 71 12.31 -7.12 9.19
C TYR A 71 11.25 -7.76 8.29
N LEU A 72 10.85 -8.98 8.56
CA LEU A 72 9.80 -9.66 7.83
C LEU A 72 8.44 -8.93 8.03
N GLY A 73 8.17 -8.50 9.27
CA GLY A 73 7.00 -7.69 9.59
C GLY A 73 6.98 -6.34 8.86
N GLU A 74 8.14 -5.67 8.74
CA GLU A 74 8.25 -4.44 7.94
C GLU A 74 7.98 -4.72 6.46
N ALA A 75 8.48 -5.80 5.90
CA ALA A 75 8.26 -6.16 4.50
C ALA A 75 6.77 -6.41 4.21
N TYR A 76 6.06 -7.15 5.08
CA TYR A 76 4.61 -7.32 4.96
C TYR A 76 3.86 -6.00 5.11
N PHE A 77 4.25 -5.15 6.06
CA PHE A 77 3.64 -3.83 6.22
C PHE A 77 3.81 -2.97 4.98
N LEU A 78 5.01 -2.91 4.40
CA LEU A 78 5.30 -2.12 3.21
C LEU A 78 4.52 -2.65 2.00
N ARG A 79 4.40 -3.96 1.84
CA ARG A 79 3.61 -4.56 0.77
C ARG A 79 2.12 -4.22 0.91
N ALA A 80 1.58 -4.32 2.11
CA ALA A 80 0.20 -3.91 2.40
C ALA A 80 -0.02 -2.41 2.16
N PHE A 81 0.91 -1.57 2.62
CA PHE A 81 0.84 -0.11 2.44
C PHE A 81 0.82 0.28 0.97
N THR A 82 1.69 -0.32 0.15
CA THR A 82 1.73 -0.03 -1.29
C THR A 82 0.44 -0.44 -1.99
N HIS A 83 -0.10 -1.64 -1.69
CA HIS A 83 -1.36 -2.10 -2.26
C HIS A 83 -2.56 -1.31 -1.74
N PHE A 84 -2.57 -0.90 -0.47
CA PHE A 84 -3.58 0.02 0.06
C PHE A 84 -3.59 1.34 -0.73
N PHE A 85 -2.42 1.95 -0.92
CA PHE A 85 -2.30 3.18 -1.69
C PHE A 85 -2.75 3.00 -3.15
N LEU A 86 -2.30 1.94 -3.81
CA LEU A 86 -2.72 1.60 -5.16
C LEU A 86 -4.23 1.42 -5.25
N PHE A 87 -4.82 0.65 -4.34
CA PHE A 87 -6.23 0.34 -4.38
C PHE A 87 -7.13 1.55 -4.14
N ILE A 88 -6.81 2.42 -3.18
CA ILE A 88 -7.64 3.61 -2.94
C ILE A 88 -7.56 4.65 -4.07
N ASN A 89 -6.46 4.69 -4.82
CA ASN A 89 -6.27 5.66 -5.90
C ASN A 89 -6.67 5.12 -7.29
N TYR A 90 -6.44 3.82 -7.57
CA TYR A 90 -6.60 3.24 -8.92
C TYR A 90 -7.69 2.16 -8.99
N ARG A 91 -8.18 1.69 -7.86
CA ARG A 91 -9.25 0.69 -7.70
C ARG A 91 -8.91 -0.69 -8.28
N ASN A 92 -9.13 -0.91 -9.55
CA ASN A 92 -8.92 -2.21 -10.20
C ASN A 92 -7.43 -2.45 -10.45
N ILE A 93 -6.75 -3.01 -9.46
CA ILE A 93 -5.30 -3.23 -9.48
C ILE A 93 -4.95 -4.72 -9.54
N PRO A 94 -3.88 -5.10 -10.24
CA PRO A 94 -3.26 -6.41 -10.07
C PRO A 94 -2.62 -6.55 -8.68
N LEU A 95 -2.77 -7.72 -8.06
CA LEU A 95 -2.11 -8.02 -6.79
C LEU A 95 -0.79 -8.75 -7.04
N ILE A 96 0.30 -8.15 -6.59
CA ILE A 96 1.64 -8.74 -6.71
C ILE A 96 2.00 -9.45 -5.41
N LYS A 97 1.61 -10.72 -5.30
CA LYS A 97 1.75 -11.56 -4.10
C LYS A 97 3.15 -12.19 -3.98
N GLU A 98 3.83 -12.35 -5.09
CA GLU A 98 5.15 -13.00 -5.23
C GLU A 98 5.95 -12.35 -6.35
N LEU A 99 7.24 -12.61 -6.44
CA LEU A 99 8.05 -12.15 -7.56
C LEU A 99 7.59 -12.82 -8.87
N PRO A 100 7.57 -12.08 -10.00
CA PRO A 100 7.20 -12.66 -11.28
C PRO A 100 8.22 -13.74 -11.69
N LYS A 101 7.72 -14.89 -12.13
CA LYS A 101 8.53 -16.03 -12.60
C LYS A 101 8.99 -15.87 -14.05
N ALA A 102 8.36 -14.97 -14.79
CA ALA A 102 8.71 -14.65 -16.17
C ALA A 102 8.60 -13.13 -16.42
N PRO A 103 9.42 -12.57 -17.36
CA PRO A 103 9.43 -11.13 -17.63
C PRO A 103 8.09 -10.54 -18.07
N ASN A 104 7.22 -11.34 -18.67
CA ASN A 104 5.92 -10.91 -19.22
C ASN A 104 4.74 -11.60 -18.52
N GLU A 105 4.89 -11.97 -17.26
CA GLU A 105 3.82 -12.58 -16.51
C GLU A 105 2.68 -11.59 -16.27
N TYR A 106 1.56 -11.82 -16.94
CA TYR A 106 0.37 -11.01 -16.77
C TYR A 106 -0.39 -11.41 -15.50
N LYS A 107 -0.67 -10.41 -14.67
CA LYS A 107 -1.56 -10.56 -13.51
C LYS A 107 -2.88 -9.86 -13.79
N PRO A 108 -4.03 -10.53 -13.70
CA PRO A 108 -5.33 -9.88 -13.88
C PRO A 108 -5.60 -8.87 -12.77
N GLN A 109 -6.50 -7.96 -13.04
CA GLN A 109 -7.03 -7.06 -12.02
C GLN A 109 -7.82 -7.87 -10.98
N ALA A 110 -7.59 -7.56 -9.71
CA ALA A 110 -8.31 -8.17 -8.60
C ALA A 110 -9.66 -7.49 -8.37
N THR A 111 -10.59 -8.24 -7.81
CA THR A 111 -11.81 -7.67 -7.27
C THR A 111 -11.52 -6.80 -6.05
N PRO A 112 -12.42 -5.86 -5.70
CA PRO A 112 -12.27 -5.06 -4.47
C PRO A 112 -12.13 -5.92 -3.20
N GLU A 113 -12.85 -7.03 -3.13
CA GLU A 113 -12.81 -7.95 -2.01
C GLU A 113 -11.46 -8.64 -1.89
N GLU A 114 -10.95 -9.21 -2.99
CA GLU A 114 -9.62 -9.82 -3.03
C GLU A 114 -8.50 -8.84 -2.67
N ALA A 115 -8.64 -7.57 -3.09
CA ALA A 115 -7.67 -6.54 -2.77
C ALA A 115 -7.67 -6.21 -1.27
N TRP A 116 -8.85 -6.05 -0.65
CA TRP A 116 -8.95 -5.82 0.80
C TRP A 116 -8.46 -7.01 1.61
N ASP A 117 -8.84 -8.22 1.23
CA ASP A 117 -8.39 -9.43 1.92
C ASP A 117 -6.86 -9.53 1.90
N PHE A 118 -6.24 -9.29 0.74
CA PHE A 118 -4.79 -9.31 0.63
C PHE A 118 -4.11 -8.25 1.51
N ILE A 119 -4.61 -7.01 1.50
CA ILE A 119 -4.06 -5.92 2.32
C ILE A 119 -4.20 -6.24 3.82
N ILE A 120 -5.36 -6.72 4.23
CA ILE A 120 -5.66 -7.04 5.63
C ILE A 120 -4.82 -8.24 6.11
N ASP A 121 -4.69 -9.27 5.31
CA ASP A 121 -3.87 -10.45 5.63
C ASP A 121 -2.40 -10.09 5.85
N ASP A 122 -1.85 -9.24 4.99
CA ASP A 122 -0.48 -8.76 5.15
C ASP A 122 -0.31 -7.88 6.40
N LEU A 123 -1.29 -7.05 6.73
CA LEU A 123 -1.27 -6.25 7.95
C LEU A 123 -1.40 -7.10 9.23
N ILE A 124 -2.16 -8.18 9.17
CA ILE A 124 -2.27 -9.15 10.27
C ILE A 124 -0.91 -9.82 10.50
N LYS A 125 -0.26 -10.31 9.44
CA LYS A 125 1.10 -10.87 9.54
C LYS A 125 2.09 -9.83 10.07
N ALA A 126 2.03 -8.60 9.56
CA ALA A 126 2.89 -7.50 10.01
C ALA A 126 2.72 -7.21 11.50
N LYS A 127 1.48 -7.09 12.02
CA LYS A 127 1.25 -6.82 13.45
C LYS A 127 1.73 -7.93 14.38
N ASP A 128 1.77 -9.18 13.90
CA ASP A 128 2.22 -10.32 14.69
C ASP A 128 3.75 -10.42 14.75
N LEU A 129 4.44 -9.96 13.70
CA LEU A 129 5.89 -10.00 13.57
C LEU A 129 6.58 -8.70 14.00
N LEU A 130 5.92 -7.55 13.88
CA LEU A 130 6.53 -6.26 14.20
C LEU A 130 6.72 -6.08 15.70
N PRO A 131 7.86 -5.48 16.09
CA PRO A 131 8.15 -5.20 17.48
C PRO A 131 7.40 -3.94 17.98
N ASP A 132 7.42 -3.77 19.29
CA ASP A 132 6.98 -2.55 19.94
C ASP A 132 7.99 -1.40 19.73
N LYS A 133 7.55 -0.17 20.01
CA LYS A 133 8.32 1.05 19.79
C LYS A 133 9.72 1.03 20.42
N ASN A 134 9.89 0.40 21.57
CA ASN A 134 11.14 0.42 22.33
C ASN A 134 12.20 -0.58 21.83
N PHE A 135 11.86 -1.42 20.87
CA PHE A 135 12.79 -2.37 20.25
C PHE A 135 13.88 -1.66 19.44
N TRP A 136 13.51 -0.61 18.73
CA TRP A 136 14.42 0.10 17.85
C TRP A 136 15.28 1.13 18.62
N ASP A 137 16.58 1.08 18.38
CA ASP A 137 17.53 2.05 18.93
C ASP A 137 17.37 3.46 18.31
N ALA A 138 18.16 4.41 18.81
CA ALA A 138 18.08 5.81 18.37
C ALA A 138 18.40 6.00 16.88
N LYS A 139 19.22 5.11 16.28
CA LYS A 139 19.58 5.16 14.85
C LYS A 139 18.46 4.67 13.95
N ASN A 140 17.59 3.83 14.47
CA ASN A 140 16.46 3.20 13.80
C ASN A 140 15.13 3.90 14.10
N LYS A 141 15.15 5.14 14.59
CA LYS A 141 13.94 5.93 14.79
C LYS A 141 13.17 6.11 13.48
N GLY A 142 11.85 5.86 13.53
CA GLY A 142 10.98 5.98 12.37
C GLY A 142 10.73 4.67 11.61
N ARG A 143 11.36 3.57 12.02
CA ARG A 143 11.01 2.25 11.48
C ARG A 143 9.60 1.85 11.92
N VAL A 144 9.02 0.96 11.15
CA VAL A 144 7.65 0.47 11.37
C VAL A 144 7.57 -0.31 12.69
N THR A 145 6.49 -0.15 13.41
CA THR A 145 6.22 -0.83 14.68
C THR A 145 4.85 -1.48 14.65
N LYS A 146 4.58 -2.34 15.60
CA LYS A 146 3.27 -2.97 15.78
C LYS A 146 2.12 -1.95 15.81
N ALA A 147 2.32 -0.80 16.44
CA ALA A 147 1.34 0.29 16.47
C ALA A 147 1.03 0.86 15.08
N SER A 148 2.04 0.93 14.19
CA SER A 148 1.84 1.36 12.80
C SER A 148 0.96 0.37 12.03
N ALA A 149 1.18 -0.94 12.24
CA ALA A 149 0.36 -1.97 11.60
C ALA A 149 -1.09 -1.92 12.09
N TYR A 150 -1.34 -1.75 13.39
CA TYR A 150 -2.68 -1.56 13.93
C TYR A 150 -3.37 -0.32 13.38
N ALA A 151 -2.66 0.80 13.28
CA ALA A 151 -3.21 2.04 12.73
C ALA A 151 -3.65 1.88 11.26
N LEU A 152 -2.80 1.25 10.43
CA LEU A 152 -3.15 1.01 9.03
C LEU A 152 -4.24 -0.06 8.88
N LEU A 153 -4.24 -1.08 9.74
CA LEU A 153 -5.28 -2.11 9.76
C LEU A 153 -6.66 -1.50 10.09
N GLY A 154 -6.73 -0.67 11.13
CA GLY A 154 -7.97 0.05 11.48
C GLY A 154 -8.43 0.97 10.35
N LYS A 155 -7.50 1.69 9.71
CA LYS A 155 -7.79 2.51 8.53
C LYS A 155 -8.31 1.66 7.35
N SER A 156 -7.71 0.49 7.11
CA SER A 156 -8.15 -0.43 6.04
C SER A 156 -9.57 -0.93 6.26
N TYR A 157 -9.93 -1.32 7.48
CA TYR A 157 -11.31 -1.70 7.81
C TYR A 157 -12.29 -0.54 7.65
N LEU A 158 -11.91 0.66 8.06
CA LEU A 158 -12.76 1.85 7.89
C LEU A 158 -13.02 2.14 6.41
N TYR A 159 -11.98 2.09 5.58
CA TYR A 159 -12.13 2.31 4.13
C TYR A 159 -12.94 1.19 3.47
N ARG A 160 -12.69 -0.07 3.84
CA ARG A 160 -13.44 -1.22 3.36
C ARG A 160 -14.93 -1.03 3.64
N SER A 161 -15.30 -0.72 4.88
CA SER A 161 -16.70 -0.52 5.27
C SER A 161 -17.40 0.65 4.56
N GLY A 162 -16.66 1.72 4.24
CA GLY A 162 -17.21 2.91 3.57
C GLY A 162 -17.31 2.77 2.05
N ILE A 163 -16.49 1.93 1.45
CA ILE A 163 -16.37 1.81 -0.02
C ILE A 163 -17.23 0.67 -0.57
N GLU A 164 -17.30 -0.46 0.13
CA GLU A 164 -18.00 -1.65 -0.34
C GLU A 164 -19.51 -1.45 -0.59
N PRO A 165 -20.27 -0.71 0.25
CA PRO A 165 -21.68 -0.47 -0.03
C PRO A 165 -21.93 0.27 -1.34
N LYS A 166 -21.00 1.15 -1.72
CA LYS A 166 -21.08 1.90 -2.97
C LYS A 166 -20.83 1.02 -4.21
N TYR A 167 -20.16 -0.11 -4.04
CA TYR A 167 -19.77 -1.02 -5.12
C TYR A 167 -20.43 -2.41 -5.04
N GLY A 168 -21.45 -2.57 -4.21
CA GLY A 168 -22.33 -3.75 -4.23
C GLY A 168 -21.98 -4.90 -3.29
N THR A 169 -21.06 -4.71 -2.35
CA THR A 169 -20.75 -5.67 -1.29
C THR A 169 -21.48 -5.34 0.01
N SER A 170 -21.95 -6.35 0.73
CA SER A 170 -22.83 -6.16 1.89
C SER A 170 -22.08 -5.62 3.14
N GLN A 171 -22.63 -4.58 3.75
CA GLN A 171 -22.09 -3.87 4.92
C GLN A 171 -21.98 -4.71 6.22
N THR A 172 -22.57 -5.89 6.28
CA THR A 172 -22.89 -6.56 7.54
C THR A 172 -21.72 -7.20 8.28
N THR A 173 -20.54 -7.26 7.70
CA THR A 173 -19.46 -8.14 8.20
C THR A 173 -18.32 -7.44 8.93
N TYR A 174 -18.23 -6.09 8.91
CA TYR A 174 -17.01 -5.40 9.32
C TYR A 174 -17.07 -4.67 10.65
N TYR A 175 -18.21 -4.66 11.33
CA TYR A 175 -18.41 -3.98 12.62
C TYR A 175 -18.56 -4.92 13.82
N ASN A 176 -18.41 -6.24 13.63
CA ASN A 176 -18.51 -7.24 14.71
C ASN A 176 -17.15 -7.76 15.14
#